data_ff8b03e4dbfcec3ae308d4a71bf0e777
#
_entry.id   ff8b03e4dbfcec3ae308d4a71bf0e777
#
_cell.length_a   1.000
_cell.length_b   1.000
_cell.length_c   1.000
_cell.angle_alpha   90.00
_cell.angle_beta   90.00
_cell.angle_gamma   90.00
#
_symmetry.space_group_name_H-M   'P 1'
#
loop_
_entity.id
_entity.type
_entity.pdbx_description
1 polymer ?
#
loop_
_entity_poly.entity_id
_entity_poly.type
_entity_poly.pdbx_seq_one_letter_code
_entity_poly.pdbx_strand_id
1 'polypeptide(L)'
;LEIRMNASTGRIQPDISAESTVSAPPKKTQIIAIYGKGGIGKSFTLANLSFMMAEQGKRVLLIGCDPKSDTTSLLFGGKSCPTIIETSAKKKAAGEVVTIGDVCFKRDGVFAMELGGPEVGRGCGGRGIIHGFELLDKLGFQDWDFDYVLLDFLGDVVCGGFGLPIARDLCQKVIVVASNDLQSLYVANNVCSAVDYFRNLGGNVGVAGMVINKDDGTGEAQAFCDVVGIPILAAIPADDDIRRKSANYEIIGTAASQWGGLFEALGIAVAEAPPVRPKPLTQDGLLGLFKGEAVGRGVELAPASFADMCGVTYVEKPSLEVVYEGA
;
A
#
# COMPACT_ATOMS: atom_id res chain seq x y z
N LEU A 1 -23.61 -30.14 25.17
CA LEU A 1 -23.52 -30.60 26.57
C LEU A 1 -24.59 -31.68 26.79
N GLU A 2 -24.23 -32.96 26.67
CA GLU A 2 -25.13 -34.04 27.04
C GLU A 2 -24.96 -34.34 28.53
N ILE A 3 -26.07 -34.25 29.25
CA ILE A 3 -26.10 -34.56 30.68
C ILE A 3 -26.55 -36.01 30.82
N ARG A 4 -25.66 -36.90 31.27
CA ARG A 4 -26.02 -38.27 31.66
C ARG A 4 -26.14 -38.34 33.18
N MET A 5 -27.31 -38.77 33.66
CA MET A 5 -27.53 -39.06 35.08
C MET A 5 -27.07 -40.50 35.41
N ASN A 6 -26.25 -40.63 36.46
CA ASN A 6 -25.90 -41.92 37.01
C ASN A 6 -26.98 -42.38 38.02
N ALA A 7 -27.64 -43.48 37.72
CA ALA A 7 -28.81 -43.98 38.43
C ALA A 7 -28.55 -44.46 39.85
N SER A 8 -27.29 -44.55 40.34
CA SER A 8 -26.95 -45.13 41.66
C SER A 8 -26.56 -44.14 42.75
N THR A 9 -26.24 -42.88 42.43
CA THR A 9 -25.75 -41.91 43.43
C THR A 9 -26.38 -40.52 43.39
N GLY A 10 -27.23 -40.20 42.40
CA GLY A 10 -27.89 -38.89 42.29
C GLY A 10 -26.94 -37.69 42.17
N ARG A 11 -25.66 -37.87 41.87
CA ARG A 11 -24.67 -36.79 41.67
C ARG A 11 -24.39 -36.61 40.20
N ILE A 12 -24.46 -35.36 39.76
CA ILE A 12 -24.04 -34.92 38.44
C ILE A 12 -22.51 -34.87 38.44
N GLN A 13 -21.86 -35.73 37.63
CA GLN A 13 -20.43 -35.59 37.31
C GLN A 13 -20.30 -34.94 35.94
N PRO A 14 -19.48 -33.87 35.78
CA PRO A 14 -19.16 -33.35 34.47
C PRO A 14 -18.31 -34.38 33.72
N ASP A 15 -18.73 -34.71 32.51
CA ASP A 15 -17.95 -35.55 31.60
C ASP A 15 -16.68 -34.82 31.17
N ILE A 16 -15.50 -35.25 31.65
CA ILE A 16 -14.19 -34.64 31.38
C ILE A 16 -13.57 -35.23 30.11
N SER A 17 -14.32 -35.92 29.29
CA SER A 17 -13.82 -36.51 28.03
C SER A 17 -14.01 -35.66 26.79
N ALA A 18 -14.37 -34.36 26.92
CA ALA A 18 -14.27 -33.42 25.84
C ALA A 18 -12.79 -32.98 25.72
N GLU A 19 -12.05 -33.58 24.80
CA GLU A 19 -10.79 -33.03 24.31
C GLU A 19 -11.03 -31.55 23.98
N SER A 20 -10.50 -30.67 24.83
CA SER A 20 -10.41 -29.26 24.52
C SER A 20 -9.45 -29.17 23.36
N THR A 21 -9.98 -29.09 22.14
CA THR A 21 -9.23 -28.55 21.01
C THR A 21 -8.87 -27.12 21.40
N VAL A 22 -7.66 -26.97 21.96
CA VAL A 22 -7.04 -25.66 22.11
C VAL A 22 -6.92 -25.12 20.68
N SER A 23 -7.87 -24.28 20.28
CA SER A 23 -7.76 -23.57 19.01
C SER A 23 -6.45 -22.80 19.07
N ALA A 24 -5.60 -23.00 18.07
CA ALA A 24 -4.40 -22.18 17.91
C ALA A 24 -4.81 -20.70 18.04
N PRO A 25 -4.00 -19.84 18.69
CA PRO A 25 -4.33 -18.42 18.81
C PRO A 25 -4.62 -17.87 17.41
N PRO A 26 -5.63 -16.99 17.26
CA PRO A 26 -6.02 -16.48 15.96
C PRO A 26 -4.80 -15.88 15.29
N LYS A 27 -4.49 -16.37 14.09
CA LYS A 27 -3.35 -15.91 13.30
C LYS A 27 -3.56 -14.41 13.00
N LYS A 28 -2.63 -13.57 13.44
CA LYS A 28 -2.75 -12.13 13.25
C LYS A 28 -2.63 -11.80 11.77
N THR A 29 -3.69 -11.25 11.17
CA THR A 29 -3.69 -10.75 9.79
C THR A 29 -2.55 -9.74 9.59
N GLN A 30 -1.74 -9.91 8.54
CA GLN A 30 -0.75 -8.91 8.16
C GLN A 30 -1.38 -7.88 7.21
N ILE A 31 -1.43 -6.63 7.64
CA ILE A 31 -1.91 -5.51 6.82
C ILE A 31 -0.68 -4.77 6.31
N ILE A 32 -0.56 -4.66 4.99
CA ILE A 32 0.60 -4.11 4.28
C ILE A 32 0.13 -3.01 3.34
N ALA A 33 0.66 -1.81 3.48
CA ALA A 33 0.39 -0.70 2.57
C ALA A 33 1.51 -0.56 1.53
N ILE A 34 1.15 -0.30 0.27
CA ILE A 34 2.11 -0.05 -0.81
C ILE A 34 2.01 1.40 -1.26
N TYR A 35 3.17 2.02 -1.47
CA TYR A 35 3.34 3.39 -1.93
C TYR A 35 4.34 3.46 -3.08
N GLY A 36 4.35 4.55 -3.83
CA GLY A 36 5.30 4.83 -4.91
C GLY A 36 4.67 5.70 -6.00
N LYS A 37 5.47 6.33 -6.82
CA LYS A 37 5.08 7.28 -7.86
C LYS A 37 3.89 6.79 -8.69
N GLY A 38 3.02 7.70 -9.12
CA GLY A 38 1.93 7.39 -10.06
C GLY A 38 2.46 6.69 -11.32
N GLY A 39 1.82 5.57 -11.74
CA GLY A 39 2.25 4.82 -12.93
C GLY A 39 3.51 3.96 -12.76
N ILE A 40 4.10 3.87 -11.56
CA ILE A 40 5.28 3.05 -11.30
C ILE A 40 4.99 1.54 -11.33
N GLY A 41 3.73 1.14 -11.18
CA GLY A 41 3.31 -0.26 -11.22
C GLY A 41 2.94 -0.86 -9.86
N LYS A 42 2.51 -0.07 -8.89
CA LYS A 42 2.02 -0.55 -7.59
C LYS A 42 0.90 -1.58 -7.73
N SER A 43 -0.18 -1.20 -8.41
CA SER A 43 -1.36 -2.06 -8.61
C SER A 43 -0.99 -3.34 -9.38
N PHE A 44 -0.10 -3.23 -10.39
CA PHE A 44 0.46 -4.39 -11.08
C PHE A 44 1.21 -5.33 -10.13
N THR A 45 2.09 -4.79 -9.31
CA THR A 45 2.87 -5.56 -8.32
C THR A 45 1.95 -6.26 -7.33
N LEU A 46 0.97 -5.53 -6.78
CA LEU A 46 0.04 -6.10 -5.79
C LEU A 46 -0.89 -7.15 -6.38
N ALA A 47 -1.43 -6.95 -7.58
CA ALA A 47 -2.30 -7.93 -8.22
C ALA A 47 -1.55 -9.25 -8.46
N ASN A 48 -0.32 -9.20 -8.99
CA ASN A 48 0.48 -10.39 -9.23
C ASN A 48 0.94 -11.06 -7.93
N LEU A 49 1.35 -10.29 -6.93
CA LEU A 49 1.70 -10.79 -5.60
C LEU A 49 0.49 -11.47 -4.93
N SER A 50 -0.69 -10.85 -4.98
CA SER A 50 -1.90 -11.41 -4.38
C SER A 50 -2.30 -12.74 -5.03
N PHE A 51 -2.13 -12.88 -6.34
CA PHE A 51 -2.37 -14.12 -7.06
C PHE A 51 -1.40 -15.21 -6.63
N MET A 52 -0.10 -14.93 -6.61
CA MET A 52 0.94 -15.88 -6.17
C MET A 52 0.67 -16.34 -4.74
N MET A 53 0.36 -15.41 -3.82
CA MET A 53 0.04 -15.78 -2.43
C MET A 53 -1.22 -16.64 -2.34
N ALA A 54 -2.25 -16.39 -3.17
CA ALA A 54 -3.46 -17.20 -3.21
C ALA A 54 -3.20 -18.61 -3.75
N GLU A 55 -2.36 -18.78 -4.79
CA GLU A 55 -1.92 -20.09 -5.28
C GLU A 55 -1.16 -20.88 -4.19
N GLN A 56 -0.45 -20.19 -3.29
CA GLN A 56 0.21 -20.79 -2.12
C GLN A 56 -0.76 -21.07 -0.96
N GLY A 57 -2.08 -20.95 -1.18
CA GLY A 57 -3.10 -21.24 -0.18
C GLY A 57 -3.30 -20.16 0.87
N LYS A 58 -2.78 -18.94 0.67
CA LYS A 58 -3.03 -17.80 1.57
C LYS A 58 -4.38 -17.16 1.25
N ARG A 59 -5.07 -16.72 2.29
CA ARG A 59 -6.27 -15.88 2.16
C ARG A 59 -5.83 -14.44 2.04
N VAL A 60 -6.00 -13.86 0.86
CA VAL A 60 -5.51 -12.50 0.53
C VAL A 60 -6.67 -11.60 0.15
N LEU A 61 -6.69 -10.40 0.73
CA LEU A 61 -7.59 -9.31 0.36
C LEU A 61 -6.77 -8.16 -0.22
N LEU A 62 -7.06 -7.78 -1.46
CA LEU A 62 -6.51 -6.59 -2.12
C LEU A 62 -7.53 -5.46 -2.05
N ILE A 63 -7.14 -4.31 -1.50
CA ILE A 63 -7.99 -3.13 -1.39
C ILE A 63 -7.36 -1.97 -2.15
N GLY A 64 -8.06 -1.47 -3.17
CA GLY A 64 -7.71 -0.22 -3.86
C GLY A 64 -8.08 0.99 -3.01
N CYS A 65 -7.09 1.77 -2.63
CA CYS A 65 -7.21 2.98 -1.83
C CYS A 65 -6.89 4.25 -2.65
N ASP A 66 -6.78 4.12 -3.97
CA ASP A 66 -6.65 5.25 -4.90
C ASP A 66 -8.06 5.73 -5.28
N PRO A 67 -8.37 7.05 -5.20
CA PRO A 67 -9.65 7.59 -5.68
C PRO A 67 -9.98 7.28 -7.14
N LYS A 68 -9.00 6.91 -7.97
CA LYS A 68 -9.22 6.46 -9.36
C LYS A 68 -9.90 5.10 -9.43
N SER A 69 -9.78 4.28 -8.35
CA SER A 69 -10.43 2.98 -8.23
C SER A 69 -10.12 2.03 -9.39
N ASP A 70 -8.84 1.90 -9.73
CA ASP A 70 -8.34 1.09 -10.84
C ASP A 70 -7.42 -0.08 -10.41
N THR A 71 -7.19 -0.23 -9.11
CA THR A 71 -6.30 -1.27 -8.53
C THR A 71 -6.74 -2.66 -8.91
N THR A 72 -8.05 -2.93 -8.89
CA THR A 72 -8.61 -4.26 -9.15
C THR A 72 -8.75 -4.58 -10.65
N SER A 73 -8.48 -3.62 -11.53
CA SER A 73 -8.66 -3.77 -12.98
C SER A 73 -7.84 -4.92 -13.58
N LEU A 74 -6.60 -5.12 -13.12
CA LEU A 74 -5.77 -6.23 -13.59
C LEU A 74 -6.38 -7.59 -13.22
N LEU A 75 -7.00 -7.69 -12.04
CA LEU A 75 -7.67 -8.92 -11.61
C LEU A 75 -8.90 -9.25 -12.48
N PHE A 76 -9.61 -8.25 -12.95
CA PHE A 76 -10.91 -8.43 -13.61
C PHE A 76 -10.90 -8.06 -15.11
N GLY A 77 -9.75 -8.22 -15.78
CA GLY A 77 -9.63 -8.08 -17.24
C GLY A 77 -9.93 -6.66 -17.74
N GLY A 78 -9.44 -5.65 -17.04
CA GLY A 78 -9.59 -4.23 -17.37
C GLY A 78 -10.80 -3.55 -16.75
N LYS A 79 -11.57 -4.26 -15.91
CA LYS A 79 -12.73 -3.69 -15.19
C LYS A 79 -12.44 -3.62 -13.71
N SER A 80 -12.66 -2.45 -13.10
CA SER A 80 -12.55 -2.30 -11.66
C SER A 80 -13.83 -2.75 -10.94
N CYS A 81 -13.69 -3.17 -9.68
CA CYS A 81 -14.84 -3.44 -8.81
C CYS A 81 -15.68 -2.18 -8.59
N PRO A 82 -17.00 -2.32 -8.38
CA PRO A 82 -17.81 -1.25 -7.80
C PRO A 82 -17.21 -0.79 -6.47
N THR A 83 -17.14 0.53 -6.27
CA THR A 83 -16.53 1.07 -5.06
C THR A 83 -17.44 0.97 -3.84
N ILE A 84 -16.85 0.87 -2.65
CA ILE A 84 -17.60 0.84 -1.39
C ILE A 84 -18.40 2.13 -1.22
N ILE A 85 -17.79 3.29 -1.51
CA ILE A 85 -18.42 4.61 -1.34
C ILE A 85 -19.64 4.76 -2.24
N GLU A 86 -19.51 4.47 -3.54
CA GLU A 86 -20.64 4.58 -4.48
C GLU A 86 -21.75 3.56 -4.18
N THR A 87 -21.37 2.32 -3.87
CA THR A 87 -22.34 1.25 -3.56
C THR A 87 -23.11 1.58 -2.28
N SER A 88 -22.41 2.07 -1.25
CA SER A 88 -23.05 2.51 0.01
C SER A 88 -24.01 3.67 -0.23
N ALA A 89 -23.61 4.66 -1.05
CA ALA A 89 -24.48 5.80 -1.37
C ALA A 89 -25.74 5.37 -2.15
N LYS A 90 -25.60 4.50 -3.14
CA LYS A 90 -26.73 3.95 -3.94
C LYS A 90 -27.70 3.17 -3.06
N LYS A 91 -27.20 2.27 -2.22
CA LYS A 91 -28.04 1.47 -1.30
C LYS A 91 -28.75 2.35 -0.26
N LYS A 92 -28.04 3.30 0.33
CA LYS A 92 -28.66 4.26 1.25
C LYS A 92 -29.79 5.05 0.61
N ALA A 93 -29.62 5.48 -0.64
CA ALA A 93 -30.69 6.18 -1.39
C ALA A 93 -31.91 5.28 -1.67
N ALA A 94 -31.71 3.95 -1.79
CA ALA A 94 -32.75 2.94 -1.94
C ALA A 94 -33.37 2.49 -0.59
N GLY A 95 -32.88 2.99 0.55
CA GLY A 95 -33.30 2.55 1.88
C GLY A 95 -32.74 1.17 2.28
N GLU A 96 -31.69 0.72 1.61
CA GLU A 96 -31.04 -0.57 1.83
C GLU A 96 -29.74 -0.40 2.63
N VAL A 97 -29.29 -1.50 3.28
CA VAL A 97 -28.02 -1.57 3.97
C VAL A 97 -26.97 -2.22 3.06
N VAL A 98 -25.77 -1.64 2.99
CA VAL A 98 -24.65 -2.25 2.29
C VAL A 98 -24.15 -3.47 3.06
N THR A 99 -23.85 -4.54 2.36
CA THR A 99 -23.26 -5.77 2.91
C THR A 99 -21.90 -6.03 2.27
N ILE A 100 -21.10 -6.92 2.87
CA ILE A 100 -19.80 -7.32 2.30
C ILE A 100 -19.95 -7.92 0.88
N GLY A 101 -21.03 -8.66 0.63
CA GLY A 101 -21.30 -9.25 -0.68
C GLY A 101 -21.57 -8.25 -1.79
N ASP A 102 -21.89 -7.00 -1.46
CA ASP A 102 -22.11 -5.93 -2.43
C ASP A 102 -20.80 -5.26 -2.91
N VAL A 103 -19.71 -5.42 -2.15
CA VAL A 103 -18.48 -4.63 -2.33
C VAL A 103 -17.20 -5.47 -2.35
N CYS A 104 -17.25 -6.75 -1.97
CA CYS A 104 -16.11 -7.66 -2.01
C CYS A 104 -16.30 -8.70 -3.11
N PHE A 105 -15.34 -8.78 -4.02
CA PHE A 105 -15.36 -9.67 -5.18
C PHE A 105 -14.22 -10.68 -5.07
N LYS A 106 -14.34 -11.82 -5.73
CA LYS A 106 -13.33 -12.89 -5.66
C LYS A 106 -12.99 -13.39 -7.06
N ARG A 107 -11.69 -13.55 -7.34
CA ARG A 107 -11.18 -14.25 -8.50
C ARG A 107 -10.01 -15.15 -8.09
N ASP A 108 -10.06 -16.43 -8.46
CA ASP A 108 -8.97 -17.41 -8.31
C ASP A 108 -8.27 -17.39 -6.92
N GLY A 109 -9.10 -17.28 -5.85
CA GLY A 109 -8.60 -17.24 -4.47
C GLY A 109 -8.32 -15.84 -3.92
N VAL A 110 -8.15 -14.82 -4.75
CA VAL A 110 -7.93 -13.42 -4.33
C VAL A 110 -9.26 -12.73 -4.09
N PHE A 111 -9.42 -12.14 -2.91
CA PHE A 111 -10.52 -11.22 -2.61
C PHE A 111 -10.09 -9.79 -2.95
N ALA A 112 -11.00 -8.99 -3.49
CA ALA A 112 -10.67 -7.65 -3.96
C ALA A 112 -11.81 -6.67 -3.72
N MET A 113 -11.45 -5.42 -3.41
CA MET A 113 -12.36 -4.30 -3.14
C MET A 113 -11.74 -2.99 -3.63
N GLU A 114 -12.60 -1.99 -3.93
CA GLU A 114 -12.19 -0.61 -4.16
C GLU A 114 -12.88 0.29 -3.14
N LEU A 115 -12.11 1.13 -2.45
CA LEU A 115 -12.70 2.12 -1.52
C LEU A 115 -13.52 3.16 -2.26
N GLY A 116 -12.97 3.65 -3.37
CA GLY A 116 -13.51 4.77 -4.09
C GLY A 116 -13.02 6.12 -3.55
N GLY A 117 -13.54 7.17 -4.13
CA GLY A 117 -13.19 8.54 -3.79
C GLY A 117 -14.32 9.52 -4.13
N PRO A 118 -14.13 10.81 -3.88
CA PRO A 118 -15.06 11.83 -4.35
C PRO A 118 -15.10 11.85 -5.88
N GLU A 119 -16.23 12.28 -6.44
CA GLU A 119 -16.33 12.53 -7.88
C GLU A 119 -15.21 13.47 -8.36
N VAL A 120 -14.72 13.25 -9.58
CA VAL A 120 -13.64 14.06 -10.17
C VAL A 120 -14.01 15.55 -10.09
N GLY A 121 -13.09 16.37 -9.55
CA GLY A 121 -13.30 17.79 -9.34
C GLY A 121 -14.14 18.15 -8.10
N ARG A 122 -14.60 17.18 -7.31
CA ARG A 122 -15.41 17.40 -6.11
C ARG A 122 -14.76 16.79 -4.87
N GLY A 123 -14.27 17.64 -3.98
CA GLY A 123 -13.79 17.21 -2.66
C GLY A 123 -12.30 16.78 -2.63
N CYS A 124 -11.85 16.35 -1.46
CA CYS A 124 -10.49 15.93 -1.19
C CYS A 124 -10.39 14.41 -1.22
N GLY A 125 -9.49 13.84 -2.03
CA GLY A 125 -9.25 12.41 -2.13
C GLY A 125 -8.96 11.75 -0.78
N GLY A 126 -8.17 12.40 0.07
CA GLY A 126 -7.86 11.92 1.40
C GLY A 126 -9.09 11.78 2.32
N ARG A 127 -10.09 12.66 2.20
CA ARG A 127 -11.38 12.50 2.92
C ARG A 127 -12.16 11.30 2.42
N GLY A 128 -12.12 11.04 1.10
CA GLY A 128 -12.74 9.84 0.52
C GLY A 128 -12.16 8.58 1.11
N ILE A 129 -10.84 8.48 1.21
CA ILE A 129 -10.15 7.34 1.82
C ILE A 129 -10.58 7.14 3.28
N ILE A 130 -10.58 8.21 4.10
CA ILE A 130 -11.03 8.14 5.49
C ILE A 130 -12.45 7.58 5.57
N HIS A 131 -13.36 8.11 4.75
CA HIS A 131 -14.74 7.65 4.70
C HIS A 131 -14.86 6.18 4.24
N GLY A 132 -14.06 5.77 3.27
CA GLY A 132 -13.99 4.36 2.83
C GLY A 132 -13.61 3.42 3.97
N PHE A 133 -12.61 3.77 4.78
CA PHE A 133 -12.22 2.97 5.95
C PHE A 133 -13.29 2.97 7.04
N GLU A 134 -14.00 4.08 7.26
CA GLU A 134 -15.14 4.10 8.18
C GLU A 134 -16.28 3.17 7.74
N LEU A 135 -16.49 3.02 6.43
CA LEU A 135 -17.44 2.05 5.88
C LEU A 135 -16.95 0.61 6.04
N LEU A 136 -15.65 0.36 5.82
CA LEU A 136 -15.04 -0.95 6.08
C LEU A 136 -15.18 -1.38 7.54
N ASP A 137 -14.93 -0.47 8.48
CA ASP A 137 -15.11 -0.74 9.92
C ASP A 137 -16.56 -1.12 10.23
N LYS A 138 -17.55 -0.44 9.62
CA LYS A 138 -18.98 -0.79 9.75
C LYS A 138 -19.34 -2.15 9.16
N LEU A 139 -18.56 -2.62 8.18
CA LEU A 139 -18.69 -3.97 7.59
C LEU A 139 -17.96 -5.05 8.41
N GLY A 140 -17.35 -4.70 9.54
CA GLY A 140 -16.64 -5.63 10.41
C GLY A 140 -15.24 -5.99 9.94
N PHE A 141 -14.56 -5.10 9.21
CA PHE A 141 -13.21 -5.33 8.65
C PHE A 141 -12.22 -5.90 9.67
N GLN A 142 -12.30 -5.48 10.92
CA GLN A 142 -11.38 -5.90 11.99
C GLN A 142 -11.53 -7.40 12.36
N ASP A 143 -12.69 -8.00 12.05
CA ASP A 143 -13.02 -9.39 12.39
C ASP A 143 -12.81 -10.35 11.21
N TRP A 144 -12.37 -9.83 10.05
CA TRP A 144 -12.18 -10.67 8.87
C TRP A 144 -10.93 -11.53 8.99
N ASP A 145 -11.08 -12.81 8.66
CA ASP A 145 -10.02 -13.79 8.72
C ASP A 145 -9.27 -13.88 7.39
N PHE A 146 -8.24 -13.01 7.23
CA PHE A 146 -7.26 -13.05 6.14
C PHE A 146 -5.86 -13.31 6.67
N ASP A 147 -5.00 -13.93 5.85
CA ASP A 147 -3.57 -13.98 6.13
C ASP A 147 -2.93 -12.62 5.83
N TYR A 148 -3.33 -12.02 4.70
CA TYR A 148 -2.80 -10.75 4.22
C TYR A 148 -3.92 -9.82 3.76
N VAL A 149 -3.81 -8.55 4.12
CA VAL A 149 -4.55 -7.44 3.53
C VAL A 149 -3.55 -6.50 2.88
N LEU A 150 -3.66 -6.33 1.56
CA LEU A 150 -2.78 -5.52 0.75
C LEU A 150 -3.52 -4.23 0.37
N LEU A 151 -2.98 -3.08 0.79
CA LEU A 151 -3.58 -1.76 0.59
C LEU A 151 -2.81 -1.01 -0.50
N ASP A 152 -3.44 -0.73 -1.65
CA ASP A 152 -2.85 0.04 -2.75
C ASP A 152 -3.12 1.53 -2.60
N PHE A 153 -2.13 2.28 -2.10
CA PHE A 153 -2.26 3.72 -1.90
C PHE A 153 -1.69 4.53 -3.06
N LEU A 154 -2.15 5.79 -3.17
CA LEU A 154 -1.54 6.79 -4.05
C LEU A 154 -0.05 6.98 -3.75
N GLY A 155 0.68 7.46 -4.78
CA GLY A 155 2.12 7.61 -4.75
C GLY A 155 2.68 8.41 -3.60
N ASP A 156 2.14 9.59 -3.38
CA ASP A 156 2.68 10.55 -2.43
C ASP A 156 1.86 10.62 -1.14
N VAL A 157 2.56 10.61 0.01
CA VAL A 157 1.94 10.87 1.31
C VAL A 157 1.80 12.39 1.50
N VAL A 158 1.00 13.03 0.62
CA VAL A 158 0.87 14.49 0.60
C VAL A 158 -0.15 15.07 1.59
N CYS A 159 -1.03 14.22 2.14
CA CYS A 159 -2.01 14.67 3.14
C CYS A 159 -2.39 13.54 4.11
N GLY A 160 -3.03 13.92 5.22
CA GLY A 160 -3.39 13.00 6.30
C GLY A 160 -4.24 11.80 5.89
N GLY A 161 -5.05 11.90 4.81
CA GLY A 161 -5.81 10.76 4.30
C GLY A 161 -4.93 9.68 3.68
N PHE A 162 -3.91 10.07 2.91
CA PHE A 162 -2.97 9.13 2.31
C PHE A 162 -1.93 8.60 3.30
N GLY A 163 -1.66 9.36 4.38
CA GLY A 163 -0.84 8.92 5.50
C GLY A 163 -1.58 8.09 6.55
N LEU A 164 -2.89 7.90 6.40
CA LEU A 164 -3.74 7.25 7.42
C LEU A 164 -3.23 5.87 7.87
N PRO A 165 -2.80 4.94 6.97
CA PRO A 165 -2.29 3.64 7.40
C PRO A 165 -1.06 3.74 8.29
N ILE A 166 -0.20 4.72 8.03
CA ILE A 166 1.03 4.96 8.79
C ILE A 166 0.70 5.70 10.10
N ALA A 167 -0.11 6.77 10.00
CA ALA A 167 -0.44 7.66 11.13
C ALA A 167 -1.28 7.00 12.22
N ARG A 168 -2.09 5.99 11.87
CA ARG A 168 -3.00 5.28 12.80
C ARG A 168 -2.58 3.84 13.08
N ASP A 169 -1.35 3.45 12.72
CA ASP A 169 -0.87 2.06 12.84
C ASP A 169 -1.85 1.03 12.23
N LEU A 170 -2.58 1.43 11.15
CA LEU A 170 -3.51 0.55 10.47
C LEU A 170 -2.81 -0.61 9.78
N CYS A 171 -1.59 -0.38 9.26
CA CYS A 171 -0.74 -1.41 8.70
C CYS A 171 0.50 -1.62 9.57
N GLN A 172 1.08 -2.83 9.52
CA GLN A 172 2.33 -3.13 10.19
C GLN A 172 3.55 -2.80 9.33
N LYS A 173 3.39 -2.92 8.02
CA LYS A 173 4.47 -2.82 7.04
C LYS A 173 4.08 -1.89 5.89
N VAL A 174 5.06 -1.13 5.43
CA VAL A 174 4.99 -0.36 4.19
C VAL A 174 5.93 -0.97 3.18
N ILE A 175 5.47 -1.20 1.95
CA ILE A 175 6.30 -1.53 0.79
C ILE A 175 6.39 -0.27 -0.08
N VAL A 176 7.57 0.04 -0.57
CA VAL A 176 7.79 1.11 -1.52
C VAL A 176 8.06 0.52 -2.90
N VAL A 177 7.37 1.01 -3.94
CA VAL A 177 7.67 0.64 -5.33
C VAL A 177 8.34 1.82 -6.01
N ALA A 178 9.52 1.62 -6.55
CA ALA A 178 10.29 2.63 -7.27
C ALA A 178 10.98 2.04 -8.49
N SER A 179 11.50 2.88 -9.36
CA SER A 179 12.46 2.57 -10.43
C SER A 179 13.76 3.34 -10.19
N ASN A 180 14.74 3.18 -11.06
CA ASN A 180 16.02 3.88 -10.96
C ASN A 180 15.91 5.39 -11.30
N ASP A 181 14.75 5.93 -11.68
CA ASP A 181 14.63 7.36 -12.01
C ASP A 181 14.51 8.26 -10.75
N LEU A 182 15.11 9.45 -10.83
CA LEU A 182 15.16 10.44 -9.75
C LEU A 182 13.77 10.76 -9.18
N GLN A 183 12.76 10.92 -10.04
CA GLN A 183 11.41 11.28 -9.62
C GLN A 183 10.75 10.15 -8.83
N SER A 184 11.04 8.91 -9.19
CA SER A 184 10.55 7.74 -8.47
C SER A 184 11.21 7.62 -7.09
N LEU A 185 12.52 7.84 -7.01
CA LEU A 185 13.26 7.79 -5.75
C LEU A 185 12.94 9.00 -4.85
N TYR A 186 12.60 10.16 -5.45
CA TYR A 186 12.08 11.30 -4.68
C TYR A 186 10.79 10.94 -3.94
N VAL A 187 9.84 10.31 -4.62
CA VAL A 187 8.59 9.83 -4.00
C VAL A 187 8.88 8.76 -2.95
N ALA A 188 9.78 7.83 -3.24
CA ALA A 188 10.21 6.79 -2.28
C ALA A 188 10.78 7.42 -1.01
N ASN A 189 11.60 8.45 -1.15
CA ASN A 189 12.17 9.19 -0.02
C ASN A 189 11.11 9.93 0.81
N ASN A 190 10.09 10.52 0.16
CA ASN A 190 8.95 11.14 0.85
C ASN A 190 8.16 10.12 1.69
N VAL A 191 7.95 8.92 1.18
CA VAL A 191 7.32 7.83 1.94
C VAL A 191 8.18 7.44 3.15
N CYS A 192 9.49 7.30 2.97
CA CYS A 192 10.43 7.03 4.06
C CYS A 192 10.40 8.15 5.11
N SER A 193 10.34 9.41 4.67
CA SER A 193 10.22 10.59 5.57
C SER A 193 8.92 10.56 6.38
N ALA A 194 7.81 10.18 5.76
CA ALA A 194 6.53 10.04 6.47
C ALA A 194 6.59 8.92 7.52
N VAL A 195 7.15 7.76 7.19
CA VAL A 195 7.33 6.67 8.16
C VAL A 195 8.22 7.10 9.31
N ASP A 196 9.37 7.75 9.05
CA ASP A 196 10.27 8.23 10.10
C ASP A 196 9.60 9.29 10.99
N TYR A 197 8.84 10.21 10.39
CA TYR A 197 8.08 11.23 11.12
C TYR A 197 7.08 10.60 12.10
N PHE A 198 6.23 9.67 11.64
CA PHE A 198 5.24 9.02 12.50
C PHE A 198 5.88 8.10 13.54
N ARG A 199 7.02 7.48 13.23
CA ARG A 199 7.83 6.75 14.23
C ARG A 199 8.34 7.67 15.34
N ASN A 200 8.72 8.91 15.04
CA ASN A 200 9.08 9.91 16.05
C ASN A 200 7.90 10.32 16.95
N LEU A 201 6.67 10.17 16.46
CA LEU A 201 5.45 10.41 17.25
C LEU A 201 4.96 9.17 18.03
N GLY A 202 5.75 8.08 18.03
CA GLY A 202 5.43 6.86 18.77
C GLY A 202 4.71 5.76 17.97
N GLY A 203 4.54 5.92 16.65
CA GLY A 203 4.00 4.89 15.77
C GLY A 203 4.91 3.68 15.62
N ASN A 204 4.35 2.53 15.26
CA ASN A 204 5.04 1.25 15.12
C ASN A 204 5.27 0.80 13.68
N VAL A 205 4.66 1.47 12.70
CA VAL A 205 4.79 1.13 11.27
C VAL A 205 6.24 1.32 10.81
N GLY A 206 6.73 0.40 9.98
CA GLY A 206 8.04 0.51 9.35
C GLY A 206 8.00 0.11 7.87
N VAL A 207 9.10 0.40 7.16
CA VAL A 207 9.27 -0.02 5.76
C VAL A 207 9.74 -1.46 5.74
N ALA A 208 8.97 -2.36 5.10
CA ALA A 208 9.39 -3.74 4.87
C ALA A 208 10.52 -3.82 3.84
N GLY A 209 10.49 -2.93 2.85
CA GLY A 209 11.50 -2.84 1.81
C GLY A 209 10.98 -2.19 0.54
N MET A 210 11.83 -2.22 -0.49
CA MET A 210 11.54 -1.68 -1.81
C MET A 210 11.36 -2.81 -2.84
N VAL A 211 10.38 -2.66 -3.71
CA VAL A 211 10.30 -3.38 -4.98
C VAL A 211 10.79 -2.42 -6.07
N ILE A 212 11.90 -2.76 -6.69
CA ILE A 212 12.38 -2.04 -7.87
C ILE A 212 11.56 -2.54 -9.05
N ASN A 213 10.75 -1.68 -9.65
CA ASN A 213 9.96 -2.03 -10.84
C ASN A 213 10.49 -1.27 -12.06
N LYS A 214 10.40 -1.90 -13.24
CA LYS A 214 11.02 -1.42 -14.48
C LYS A 214 12.53 -1.23 -14.30
N ASP A 215 13.15 -2.19 -13.61
CA ASP A 215 14.58 -2.17 -13.37
C ASP A 215 15.35 -2.25 -14.69
N ASP A 216 16.12 -1.23 -14.99
CA ASP A 216 16.97 -1.10 -16.17
C ASP A 216 18.46 -1.46 -15.89
N GLY A 217 18.75 -1.85 -14.65
CA GLY A 217 20.08 -2.27 -14.20
C GLY A 217 21.05 -1.12 -13.92
N THR A 218 20.62 0.14 -13.89
CA THR A 218 21.51 1.30 -13.63
C THR A 218 21.94 1.41 -12.16
N GLY A 219 21.12 0.91 -11.22
CA GLY A 219 21.51 0.68 -9.82
C GLY A 219 21.23 1.81 -8.84
N GLU A 220 20.62 2.93 -9.23
CA GLU A 220 20.33 4.07 -8.36
C GLU A 220 19.36 3.68 -7.23
N ALA A 221 18.37 2.82 -7.52
CA ALA A 221 17.44 2.34 -6.52
C ALA A 221 18.12 1.44 -5.47
N GLN A 222 19.10 0.63 -5.88
CA GLN A 222 19.93 -0.14 -4.94
C GLN A 222 20.74 0.80 -4.05
N ALA A 223 21.44 1.77 -4.64
CA ALA A 223 22.25 2.74 -3.88
C ALA A 223 21.39 3.54 -2.90
N PHE A 224 20.16 3.92 -3.29
CA PHE A 224 19.20 4.56 -2.42
C PHE A 224 18.84 3.65 -1.24
N CYS A 225 18.51 2.39 -1.47
CA CYS A 225 18.16 1.44 -0.43
C CYS A 225 19.28 1.25 0.59
N ASP A 226 20.53 1.17 0.12
CA ASP A 226 21.71 1.00 0.97
C ASP A 226 21.91 2.19 1.93
N VAL A 227 21.73 3.42 1.43
CA VAL A 227 21.89 4.64 2.22
C VAL A 227 20.74 4.87 3.18
N VAL A 228 19.50 4.65 2.74
CA VAL A 228 18.29 4.82 3.54
C VAL A 228 18.13 3.70 4.57
N GLY A 229 18.76 2.55 4.34
CA GLY A 229 18.77 1.40 5.23
C GLY A 229 17.49 0.56 5.14
N ILE A 230 16.95 0.39 3.93
CA ILE A 230 15.80 -0.49 3.66
C ILE A 230 16.19 -1.64 2.75
N PRO A 231 15.67 -2.86 2.94
CA PRO A 231 16.00 -3.98 2.06
C PRO A 231 15.30 -3.86 0.70
N ILE A 232 15.89 -4.49 -0.34
CA ILE A 232 15.21 -4.77 -1.60
C ILE A 232 14.47 -6.08 -1.47
N LEU A 233 13.16 -6.06 -1.77
CA LEU A 233 12.30 -7.24 -1.73
C LEU A 233 12.32 -8.01 -3.06
N ALA A 234 12.35 -7.29 -4.16
CA ALA A 234 12.48 -7.83 -5.52
C ALA A 234 12.89 -6.74 -6.50
N ALA A 235 13.47 -7.15 -7.63
CA ALA A 235 13.67 -6.31 -8.81
C ALA A 235 12.90 -6.91 -9.98
N ILE A 236 11.92 -6.17 -10.50
CA ILE A 236 11.09 -6.54 -11.66
C ILE A 236 11.72 -5.84 -12.87
N PRO A 237 12.24 -6.57 -13.85
CA PRO A 237 12.98 -5.96 -14.95
C PRO A 237 12.11 -5.11 -15.87
N ALA A 238 12.71 -4.14 -16.54
CA ALA A 238 12.14 -3.42 -17.66
C ALA A 238 12.08 -4.34 -18.88
N ASP A 239 11.06 -5.17 -18.96
CA ASP A 239 10.90 -6.23 -19.96
C ASP A 239 9.65 -6.01 -20.82
N ASP A 240 9.78 -6.19 -22.13
CA ASP A 240 8.68 -5.99 -23.09
C ASP A 240 7.57 -7.03 -22.95
N ASP A 241 7.86 -8.25 -22.52
CA ASP A 241 6.83 -9.27 -22.26
C ASP A 241 5.98 -8.87 -21.04
N ILE A 242 6.62 -8.42 -19.95
CA ILE A 242 5.93 -7.89 -18.77
C ILE A 242 5.06 -6.70 -19.15
N ARG A 243 5.62 -5.75 -19.90
CA ARG A 243 4.89 -4.55 -20.36
C ARG A 243 3.66 -4.92 -21.19
N ARG A 244 3.81 -5.83 -22.15
CA ARG A 244 2.74 -6.28 -23.04
C ARG A 244 1.64 -7.03 -22.26
N LYS A 245 2.02 -7.95 -21.38
CA LYS A 245 1.08 -8.70 -20.56
C LYS A 245 0.30 -7.80 -19.61
N SER A 246 1.00 -6.86 -18.96
CA SER A 246 0.34 -5.85 -18.11
C SER A 246 -0.68 -5.01 -18.89
N ALA A 247 -0.34 -4.58 -20.13
CA ALA A 247 -1.26 -3.83 -20.99
C ALA A 247 -2.49 -4.64 -21.43
N ASN A 248 -2.35 -5.96 -21.50
CA ASN A 248 -3.44 -6.89 -21.82
C ASN A 248 -4.21 -7.39 -20.59
N TYR A 249 -3.95 -6.86 -19.40
CA TYR A 249 -4.54 -7.31 -18.14
C TYR A 249 -4.30 -8.80 -17.84
N GLU A 250 -3.12 -9.31 -18.22
CA GLU A 250 -2.69 -10.68 -17.93
C GLU A 250 -1.96 -10.74 -16.59
N ILE A 251 -2.35 -11.69 -15.74
CA ILE A 251 -1.64 -11.99 -14.49
C ILE A 251 -0.40 -12.81 -14.84
N ILE A 252 0.76 -12.40 -14.35
CA ILE A 252 2.04 -13.10 -14.51
C ILE A 252 2.60 -13.65 -13.20
N GLY A 253 1.99 -13.29 -12.06
CA GLY A 253 2.33 -13.79 -10.73
C GLY A 253 1.68 -15.14 -10.44
N THR A 254 1.87 -16.14 -11.31
CA THR A 254 1.36 -17.51 -11.15
C THR A 254 2.52 -18.49 -11.27
N ALA A 255 2.42 -19.64 -10.62
CA ALA A 255 3.46 -20.68 -10.67
C ALA A 255 3.73 -21.18 -12.10
N ALA A 256 2.74 -21.15 -12.98
CA ALA A 256 2.87 -21.55 -14.39
C ALA A 256 3.56 -20.49 -15.28
N SER A 257 3.69 -19.25 -14.81
CA SER A 257 4.31 -18.15 -15.55
C SER A 257 5.83 -18.25 -15.51
N GLN A 258 6.53 -17.84 -16.58
CA GLN A 258 7.98 -17.66 -16.56
C GLN A 258 8.44 -16.66 -15.49
N TRP A 259 7.55 -15.75 -15.05
CA TRP A 259 7.78 -14.75 -14.01
C TRP A 259 7.35 -15.23 -12.62
N GLY A 260 6.78 -16.45 -12.51
CA GLY A 260 6.24 -16.99 -11.27
C GLY A 260 7.28 -17.01 -10.15
N GLY A 261 8.48 -17.47 -10.40
CA GLY A 261 9.55 -17.51 -9.40
C GLY A 261 9.93 -16.14 -8.82
N LEU A 262 9.79 -15.05 -9.60
CA LEU A 262 10.01 -13.70 -9.13
C LEU A 262 8.94 -13.28 -8.09
N PHE A 263 7.67 -13.55 -8.38
CA PHE A 263 6.57 -13.21 -7.46
C PHE A 263 6.50 -14.16 -6.26
N GLU A 264 6.94 -15.40 -6.40
CA GLU A 264 7.13 -16.33 -5.27
C GLU A 264 8.20 -15.80 -4.32
N ALA A 265 9.38 -15.43 -4.83
CA ALA A 265 10.44 -14.81 -4.03
C ALA A 265 9.99 -13.51 -3.36
N LEU A 266 9.23 -12.66 -4.08
CA LEU A 266 8.63 -11.45 -3.51
C LEU A 266 7.67 -11.78 -2.38
N GLY A 267 6.81 -12.79 -2.54
CA GLY A 267 5.87 -13.24 -1.50
C GLY A 267 6.58 -13.67 -0.22
N ILE A 268 7.66 -14.44 -0.34
CA ILE A 268 8.50 -14.86 0.79
C ILE A 268 9.15 -13.65 1.44
N ALA A 269 9.78 -12.76 0.65
CA ALA A 269 10.43 -11.57 1.15
C ALA A 269 9.47 -10.64 1.91
N VAL A 270 8.25 -10.43 1.40
CA VAL A 270 7.20 -9.63 2.05
C VAL A 270 6.74 -10.26 3.38
N ALA A 271 6.59 -11.59 3.41
CA ALA A 271 6.20 -12.30 4.61
C ALA A 271 7.25 -12.19 5.73
N GLU A 272 8.52 -12.35 5.39
CA GLU A 272 9.64 -12.46 6.31
C GLU A 272 10.26 -11.11 6.69
N ALA A 273 10.26 -10.12 5.79
CA ALA A 273 10.91 -8.84 6.03
C ALA A 273 10.35 -8.14 7.29
N PRO A 274 11.21 -7.80 8.27
CA PRO A 274 10.79 -7.02 9.42
C PRO A 274 10.53 -5.57 8.99
N PRO A 275 9.60 -4.84 9.64
CA PRO A 275 9.42 -3.43 9.41
C PRO A 275 10.62 -2.65 9.99
N VAL A 276 11.41 -2.01 9.14
CA VAL A 276 12.57 -1.21 9.55
C VAL A 276 12.23 0.28 9.60
N ARG A 277 12.97 1.03 10.41
CA ARG A 277 12.91 2.50 10.42
C ARG A 277 13.87 3.03 9.36
N PRO A 278 13.37 3.69 8.29
CA PRO A 278 14.23 4.26 7.26
C PRO A 278 14.96 5.50 7.76
N LYS A 279 16.06 5.84 7.09
CA LYS A 279 16.82 7.09 7.29
C LYS A 279 16.70 7.95 6.02
N PRO A 280 15.63 8.74 5.86
CA PRO A 280 15.40 9.47 4.63
C PRO A 280 16.52 10.47 4.34
N LEU A 281 16.75 10.71 3.06
CA LEU A 281 17.73 11.65 2.55
C LEU A 281 17.14 13.06 2.52
N THR A 282 18.02 14.07 2.61
CA THR A 282 17.70 15.43 2.20
C THR A 282 17.63 15.52 0.68
N GLN A 283 17.09 16.61 0.15
CA GLN A 283 17.03 16.82 -1.30
C GLN A 283 18.42 16.78 -1.94
N ASP A 284 19.41 17.45 -1.32
CA ASP A 284 20.79 17.45 -1.82
C ASP A 284 21.42 16.06 -1.73
N GLY A 285 21.15 15.32 -0.65
CA GLY A 285 21.60 13.94 -0.51
C GLY A 285 21.06 13.04 -1.61
N LEU A 286 19.78 13.20 -1.98
CA LEU A 286 19.18 12.45 -3.08
C LEU A 286 19.79 12.84 -4.44
N LEU A 287 20.00 14.13 -4.69
CA LEU A 287 20.65 14.60 -5.92
C LEU A 287 22.12 14.14 -6.00
N GLY A 288 22.84 14.16 -4.87
CA GLY A 288 24.22 13.67 -4.78
C GLY A 288 24.34 12.20 -5.17
N LEU A 289 23.35 11.37 -4.80
CA LEU A 289 23.31 9.96 -5.17
C LEU A 289 23.32 9.76 -6.70
N PHE A 290 22.58 10.57 -7.47
CA PHE A 290 22.55 10.53 -8.92
C PHE A 290 23.79 11.10 -9.59
N LYS A 291 24.54 11.98 -8.88
CA LYS A 291 25.80 12.55 -9.36
C LYS A 291 27.02 11.72 -8.98
N GLY A 292 26.83 10.62 -8.22
CA GLY A 292 27.94 9.83 -7.67
C GLY A 292 28.75 10.59 -6.61
N GLU A 293 28.17 11.60 -5.99
CA GLU A 293 28.78 12.38 -4.92
C GLU A 293 28.53 11.73 -3.56
N ALA A 294 29.38 12.04 -2.56
CA ALA A 294 29.15 11.58 -1.20
C ALA A 294 27.83 12.13 -0.67
N VAL A 295 26.93 11.23 -0.25
CA VAL A 295 25.61 11.59 0.27
C VAL A 295 25.78 12.29 1.62
N GLY A 296 25.78 13.62 1.62
CA GLY A 296 25.76 14.45 2.82
C GLY A 296 24.36 14.57 3.41
N ARG A 297 24.25 14.74 4.71
CA ARG A 297 23.02 15.22 5.35
C ARG A 297 22.95 16.71 5.09
N GLY A 298 22.17 17.14 4.09
CA GLY A 298 22.05 18.56 3.72
C GLY A 298 21.46 19.41 4.83
N VAL A 299 21.80 20.70 4.80
CA VAL A 299 21.20 21.72 5.65
C VAL A 299 20.03 22.34 4.87
N GLU A 300 18.93 22.62 5.56
CA GLU A 300 17.81 23.37 4.96
C GLU A 300 18.34 24.75 4.50
N LEU A 301 18.20 25.02 3.18
CA LEU A 301 18.73 26.23 2.58
C LEU A 301 17.77 27.41 2.78
N ALA A 302 18.29 28.52 3.26
CA ALA A 302 17.55 29.80 3.22
C ALA A 302 17.30 30.22 1.77
N PRO A 303 16.21 30.93 1.45
CA PRO A 303 15.87 31.34 0.05
C PRO A 303 16.99 32.06 -0.68
N ALA A 304 17.73 32.94 0.00
CA ALA A 304 18.86 33.65 -0.58
C ALA A 304 20.01 32.71 -0.96
N SER A 305 20.36 31.75 -0.08
CA SER A 305 21.38 30.72 -0.34
C SER A 305 21.01 29.82 -1.50
N PHE A 306 19.71 29.50 -1.67
CA PHE A 306 19.21 28.78 -2.82
C PHE A 306 19.37 29.57 -4.12
N ALA A 307 19.06 30.87 -4.10
CA ALA A 307 19.20 31.74 -5.27
C ALA A 307 20.66 31.82 -5.74
N ASP A 308 21.60 32.00 -4.80
CA ASP A 308 23.04 32.05 -5.10
C ASP A 308 23.54 30.73 -5.68
N MET A 309 23.15 29.60 -5.08
CA MET A 309 23.59 28.27 -5.52
C MET A 309 23.04 27.89 -6.89
N CYS A 310 21.83 28.30 -7.21
CA CYS A 310 21.17 28.00 -8.48
C CYS A 310 21.39 29.08 -9.55
N GLY A 311 22.05 30.19 -9.23
CA GLY A 311 22.27 31.32 -10.15
C GLY A 311 20.97 32.01 -10.57
N VAL A 312 19.96 32.04 -9.69
CA VAL A 312 18.65 32.63 -9.92
C VAL A 312 18.43 33.84 -9.01
N THR A 313 17.50 34.71 -9.35
CA THR A 313 17.18 35.87 -8.51
C THR A 313 16.14 35.51 -7.46
N TYR A 314 16.43 35.82 -6.21
CA TYR A 314 15.46 35.72 -5.11
C TYR A 314 14.53 36.96 -5.13
N VAL A 315 13.22 36.74 -5.05
CA VAL A 315 12.20 37.80 -5.05
C VAL A 315 11.54 37.83 -3.67
N GLU A 316 11.82 38.90 -2.90
CA GLU A 316 11.27 39.07 -1.56
C GLU A 316 9.76 39.39 -1.56
N LYS A 317 9.30 40.19 -2.52
CA LYS A 317 7.89 40.55 -2.70
C LYS A 317 7.54 40.60 -4.19
N PRO A 318 6.74 39.68 -4.73
CA PRO A 318 6.21 39.83 -6.06
C PRO A 318 5.22 41.04 -6.06
N SER A 319 5.50 42.08 -6.83
CA SER A 319 4.52 43.14 -7.14
C SER A 319 3.51 42.55 -8.12
N LEU A 320 2.36 42.17 -7.62
CA LEU A 320 1.20 41.88 -8.47
C LEU A 320 0.55 43.25 -8.84
N GLU A 321 0.99 43.90 -9.89
CA GLU A 321 0.18 44.90 -10.58
C GLU A 321 -0.91 44.17 -11.36
N VAL A 322 -2.08 44.07 -10.77
CA VAL A 322 -3.29 43.64 -11.49
C VAL A 322 -3.73 44.85 -12.34
N VAL A 323 -3.30 44.90 -13.59
CA VAL A 323 -3.85 45.84 -14.57
C VAL A 323 -5.22 45.29 -14.94
N TYR A 324 -6.26 45.87 -14.35
CA TYR A 324 -7.60 45.77 -14.89
C TYR A 324 -7.66 46.63 -16.14
N GLU A 325 -7.49 46.07 -17.32
CA GLU A 325 -7.97 46.71 -18.54
C GLU A 325 -9.49 46.78 -18.44
N GLY A 326 -9.98 47.98 -18.22
CA GLY A 326 -11.40 48.27 -18.15
C GLY A 326 -12.09 47.92 -19.45
N ALA A 327 -13.32 47.39 -19.33
CA ALA A 327 -14.25 47.09 -20.40
C ALA A 327 -14.65 48.32 -21.22
#